data_dc644be3fffc9974e9704e0bd0c7688a
#
_entry.id   dc644be3fffc9974e9704e0bd0c7688a
#
_cell.length_a   1.000
_cell.length_b   1.000
_cell.length_c   1.000
_cell.angle_alpha   90.00
_cell.angle_beta   90.00
_cell.angle_gamma   90.00
#
_symmetry.space_group_name_H-M   'P 1'
#
loop_
_entity.id
_entity.type
_entity.pdbx_description
1 polymer ?
#
loop_
_entity_poly.entity_id
_entity_poly.type
_entity_poly.pdbx_seq_one_letter_code
_entity_poly.pdbx_strand_id
1 'polypeptide(L)'
;MKLSRRQFLQTVGFGALVVGISPRVAFAAPNALKNIRTGLQPGNKTRLVIETTSRPSYSLSYGDKQLIVNLSNTNGKSDIKTALANGTLIKRITQIQDGTKLQVVAALGGMIDVIEKNQIMVLEPNGDNDYRLVIDFASGTGRGIDGAPATSQTKTTNSETTTQHVIVIDAGHGGKDPGCIGPNGTKEKTIVLSVARKLKNKLDASGYKTYLTRTGDTYLKLDERAAIAEKRHADLFISLHANANPSRDVKGFSIYTLSEKASDEEAQKLADSENAADKIEVDGFEKFSKDIRVALSSLQQHAVAELSEEYANGCAKAMNRASVDQQPGPAVRHAPFAVLRSTVPGALIELGHLSNKKEEKLLKSDDHQNKLVNAIAKSIDAYDFDV
;
A
#
# COMPACT_ATOMS: atom_id res chain seq x y z
N MET A 1 -17.67 25.62 -45.83
CA MET A 1 -19.04 25.20 -45.58
C MET A 1 -19.03 24.18 -44.47
N LYS A 2 -19.46 24.55 -43.25
CA LYS A 2 -19.43 23.65 -42.07
C LYS A 2 -20.76 22.91 -42.02
N LEU A 3 -20.73 21.58 -42.17
CA LEU A 3 -21.91 20.73 -42.05
C LEU A 3 -22.35 20.64 -40.60
N SER A 4 -23.67 20.76 -40.33
CA SER A 4 -24.23 20.61 -38.98
C SER A 4 -24.24 19.13 -38.57
N ARG A 5 -24.23 18.87 -37.25
CA ARG A 5 -24.29 17.50 -36.67
C ARG A 5 -25.43 16.65 -37.22
N ARG A 6 -26.52 17.27 -37.64
CA ARG A 6 -27.69 16.60 -38.21
C ARG A 6 -27.46 16.17 -39.68
N GLN A 7 -26.64 16.91 -40.44
CA GLN A 7 -26.27 16.58 -41.83
C GLN A 7 -25.18 15.50 -41.87
N PHE A 8 -24.29 15.42 -40.86
CA PHE A 8 -23.31 14.36 -40.75
C PHE A 8 -23.95 12.99 -40.48
N LEU A 9 -25.05 12.93 -39.70
CA LEU A 9 -25.78 11.69 -39.43
C LEU A 9 -26.63 11.19 -40.59
N GLN A 10 -26.94 12.02 -41.60
CA GLN A 10 -27.70 11.64 -42.78
C GLN A 10 -26.85 11.16 -43.96
N THR A 11 -25.53 11.39 -43.95
CA THR A 11 -24.61 10.98 -45.01
C THR A 11 -23.94 9.62 -44.75
N VAL A 12 -24.15 8.98 -43.60
CA VAL A 12 -23.59 7.65 -43.26
C VAL A 12 -24.61 6.51 -43.49
N GLY A 13 -25.72 6.78 -44.12
CA GLY A 13 -26.77 5.81 -44.33
C GLY A 13 -27.01 5.44 -45.78
N PHE A 14 -26.04 4.86 -46.51
CA PHE A 14 -26.33 3.99 -47.67
C PHE A 14 -25.05 3.31 -48.17
N GLY A 15 -24.97 2.00 -47.99
CA GLY A 15 -24.06 1.16 -48.77
C GLY A 15 -23.14 0.25 -47.96
N ALA A 16 -23.66 -0.86 -47.55
CA ALA A 16 -23.10 -2.21 -47.69
C ALA A 16 -23.76 -3.13 -46.65
N LEU A 17 -24.62 -4.01 -47.13
CA LEU A 17 -25.10 -5.16 -46.39
C LEU A 17 -23.94 -6.14 -46.27
N VAL A 18 -23.09 -5.99 -45.23
CA VAL A 18 -22.20 -7.03 -44.75
C VAL A 18 -22.92 -7.69 -43.59
N VAL A 19 -23.45 -8.88 -43.81
CA VAL A 19 -23.89 -9.77 -42.75
C VAL A 19 -22.63 -10.22 -41.99
N GLY A 20 -22.11 -9.33 -41.19
CA GLY A 20 -21.14 -9.63 -40.15
C GLY A 20 -21.93 -10.08 -38.94
N ILE A 21 -21.87 -11.37 -38.64
CA ILE A 21 -22.23 -11.90 -37.32
C ILE A 21 -21.23 -11.27 -36.34
N SER A 22 -21.54 -10.08 -35.83
CA SER A 22 -20.86 -9.56 -34.67
C SER A 22 -21.17 -10.51 -33.50
N PRO A 23 -20.18 -11.15 -32.87
CA PRO A 23 -20.46 -11.82 -31.62
C PRO A 23 -21.00 -10.73 -30.69
N ARG A 24 -22.28 -10.83 -30.33
CA ARG A 24 -22.82 -10.09 -29.19
C ARG A 24 -21.95 -10.49 -28.03
N VAL A 25 -21.04 -9.61 -27.62
CA VAL A 25 -20.44 -9.69 -26.30
C VAL A 25 -21.63 -9.46 -25.37
N ALA A 26 -22.26 -10.54 -24.96
CA ALA A 26 -23.23 -10.52 -23.90
C ALA A 26 -22.42 -10.07 -22.68
N PHE A 27 -22.57 -8.83 -22.27
CA PHE A 27 -22.17 -8.43 -20.93
C PHE A 27 -22.98 -9.33 -19.99
N ALA A 28 -22.30 -10.34 -19.44
CA ALA A 28 -22.92 -11.19 -18.44
C ALA A 28 -23.45 -10.27 -17.33
N ALA A 29 -24.71 -10.46 -16.98
CA ALA A 29 -25.29 -9.72 -15.85
C ALA A 29 -24.35 -9.81 -14.67
N PRO A 30 -24.15 -8.72 -13.91
CA PRO A 30 -23.26 -8.75 -12.75
C PRO A 30 -23.73 -9.85 -11.81
N ASN A 31 -22.77 -10.61 -11.28
CA ASN A 31 -23.04 -11.62 -10.28
C ASN A 31 -23.67 -10.97 -9.03
N ALA A 32 -24.45 -11.67 -8.28
CA ALA A 32 -25.05 -11.14 -7.05
C ALA A 32 -24.77 -12.07 -5.89
N LEU A 33 -24.40 -11.47 -4.75
CA LEU A 33 -24.30 -12.19 -3.49
C LEU A 33 -25.69 -12.58 -3.01
N LYS A 34 -25.90 -13.85 -2.69
CA LYS A 34 -27.17 -14.41 -2.23
C LYS A 34 -27.18 -14.62 -0.72
N ASN A 35 -26.12 -15.22 -0.20
CA ASN A 35 -26.05 -15.60 1.20
C ASN A 35 -24.60 -15.75 1.67
N ILE A 36 -24.39 -15.58 2.99
CA ILE A 36 -23.13 -15.92 3.66
C ILE A 36 -23.48 -16.71 4.92
N ARG A 37 -22.82 -17.83 5.11
CA ARG A 37 -22.99 -18.67 6.30
C ARG A 37 -21.66 -19.28 6.73
N THR A 38 -21.59 -19.63 8.00
CA THR A 38 -20.43 -20.29 8.59
C THR A 38 -20.85 -21.62 9.22
N GLY A 39 -19.88 -22.50 9.40
CA GLY A 39 -20.10 -23.79 10.06
C GLY A 39 -18.81 -24.37 10.62
N LEU A 40 -18.94 -25.37 11.48
CA LEU A 40 -17.82 -26.17 11.96
C LEU A 40 -17.67 -27.41 11.09
N GLN A 41 -16.43 -27.80 10.85
CA GLN A 41 -16.04 -29.02 10.15
C GLN A 41 -15.18 -29.91 11.06
N PRO A 42 -15.10 -31.23 10.78
CA PRO A 42 -14.22 -32.12 11.52
C PRO A 42 -12.78 -31.55 11.64
N GLY A 43 -12.15 -31.79 12.78
CA GLY A 43 -10.84 -31.25 13.09
C GLY A 43 -10.85 -29.78 13.52
N ASN A 44 -11.98 -29.31 14.06
CA ASN A 44 -12.14 -27.93 14.58
C ASN A 44 -11.90 -26.84 13.53
N LYS A 45 -12.20 -27.16 12.25
CA LYS A 45 -12.07 -26.20 11.15
C LYS A 45 -13.33 -25.34 11.04
N THR A 46 -13.12 -24.07 10.71
CA THR A 46 -14.21 -23.15 10.36
C THR A 46 -14.44 -23.21 8.86
N ARG A 47 -15.69 -23.33 8.46
CA ARG A 47 -16.14 -23.22 7.07
C ARG A 47 -16.85 -21.90 6.85
N LEU A 48 -16.40 -21.14 5.84
CA LEU A 48 -17.08 -20.00 5.27
C LEU A 48 -17.71 -20.40 3.95
N VAL A 49 -19.00 -20.13 3.77
CA VAL A 49 -19.72 -20.37 2.52
C VAL A 49 -20.30 -19.07 2.02
N ILE A 50 -19.97 -18.69 0.79
CA ILE A 50 -20.47 -17.50 0.09
C ILE A 50 -21.27 -17.99 -1.11
N GLU A 51 -22.56 -17.68 -1.17
CA GLU A 51 -23.47 -18.05 -2.25
C GLU A 51 -23.65 -16.90 -3.21
N THR A 52 -23.56 -17.21 -4.52
CA THR A 52 -23.65 -16.22 -5.59
C THR A 52 -24.49 -16.73 -6.75
N THR A 53 -25.13 -15.82 -7.48
CA THR A 53 -26.01 -16.18 -8.62
C THR A 53 -25.29 -16.80 -9.80
N SER A 54 -23.99 -16.51 -9.96
CA SER A 54 -23.14 -17.04 -11.03
C SER A 54 -21.84 -17.55 -10.44
N ARG A 55 -21.07 -18.31 -11.19
CA ARG A 55 -19.75 -18.82 -10.75
C ARG A 55 -18.87 -17.67 -10.27
N PRO A 56 -18.44 -17.65 -9.01
CA PRO A 56 -17.65 -16.54 -8.47
C PRO A 56 -16.23 -16.53 -9.03
N SER A 57 -15.78 -15.34 -9.45
CA SER A 57 -14.37 -15.04 -9.64
C SER A 57 -13.86 -14.37 -8.38
N TYR A 58 -12.85 -14.95 -7.74
CA TYR A 58 -12.43 -14.54 -6.41
C TYR A 58 -10.91 -14.52 -6.24
N SER A 59 -10.47 -13.72 -5.27
CA SER A 59 -9.15 -13.82 -4.67
C SER A 59 -9.27 -13.76 -3.14
N LEU A 60 -8.29 -14.35 -2.45
CA LEU A 60 -8.24 -14.34 -1.00
C LEU A 60 -7.03 -13.56 -0.54
N SER A 61 -7.22 -12.76 0.49
CA SER A 61 -6.14 -12.21 1.29
C SER A 61 -6.48 -12.44 2.76
N TYR A 62 -5.49 -12.74 3.56
CA TYR A 62 -5.65 -12.92 5.00
C TYR A 62 -4.40 -12.46 5.72
N GLY A 63 -4.60 -11.85 6.86
CA GLY A 63 -3.58 -11.33 7.75
C GLY A 63 -4.07 -11.42 9.18
N ASP A 64 -3.56 -10.58 10.05
CA ASP A 64 -3.84 -10.64 11.47
C ASP A 64 -5.33 -10.57 11.78
N LYS A 65 -5.89 -11.75 12.13
CA LYS A 65 -7.29 -11.93 12.52
C LYS A 65 -8.35 -11.51 11.49
N GLN A 66 -7.99 -11.46 10.21
CA GLN A 66 -8.95 -11.19 9.13
C GLN A 66 -8.77 -12.16 7.95
N LEU A 67 -9.88 -12.54 7.34
CA LEU A 67 -9.94 -13.20 6.04
C LEU A 67 -10.78 -12.33 5.12
N ILE A 68 -10.20 -11.89 4.01
CA ILE A 68 -10.85 -11.06 3.00
C ILE A 68 -11.05 -11.88 1.74
N VAL A 69 -12.30 -12.01 1.32
CA VAL A 69 -12.69 -12.64 0.05
C VAL A 69 -13.11 -11.55 -0.91
N ASN A 70 -12.28 -11.29 -1.93
CA ASN A 70 -12.59 -10.34 -2.98
C ASN A 70 -13.35 -11.08 -4.10
N LEU A 71 -14.54 -10.62 -4.44
CA LEU A 71 -15.39 -11.14 -5.50
C LEU A 71 -15.46 -10.13 -6.64
N SER A 72 -14.99 -10.51 -7.83
CA SER A 72 -15.04 -9.65 -9.02
C SER A 72 -16.42 -9.71 -9.66
N ASN A 73 -16.85 -8.60 -10.28
CA ASN A 73 -18.14 -8.45 -10.97
C ASN A 73 -19.32 -8.99 -10.15
N THR A 74 -19.33 -8.68 -8.85
CA THR A 74 -20.33 -9.17 -7.90
C THR A 74 -20.92 -8.00 -7.13
N ASN A 75 -22.25 -7.93 -7.10
CA ASN A 75 -22.98 -6.96 -6.29
C ASN A 75 -23.29 -7.56 -4.91
N GLY A 76 -23.00 -6.80 -3.88
CA GLY A 76 -23.41 -7.10 -2.51
C GLY A 76 -24.92 -6.92 -2.31
N LYS A 77 -25.41 -7.35 -1.18
CA LYS A 77 -26.81 -7.19 -0.76
C LYS A 77 -26.87 -6.73 0.70
N SER A 78 -27.53 -5.59 0.92
CA SER A 78 -27.64 -4.96 2.25
C SER A 78 -28.34 -5.85 3.30
N ASP A 79 -29.24 -6.74 2.87
CA ASP A 79 -30.14 -7.47 3.76
C ASP A 79 -29.69 -8.92 4.01
N ILE A 80 -28.42 -9.25 3.75
CA ILE A 80 -27.94 -10.61 4.00
C ILE A 80 -27.89 -10.88 5.49
N LYS A 81 -28.72 -11.80 5.92
CA LYS A 81 -28.61 -12.40 7.26
C LYS A 81 -27.38 -13.30 7.28
N THR A 82 -26.29 -12.79 7.82
CA THR A 82 -25.10 -13.61 8.03
C THR A 82 -25.34 -14.56 9.20
N ALA A 83 -25.54 -15.84 8.91
CA ALA A 83 -25.68 -16.85 9.96
C ALA A 83 -24.28 -17.26 10.45
N LEU A 84 -23.84 -16.71 11.56
CA LEU A 84 -22.62 -17.12 12.24
C LEU A 84 -22.90 -18.32 13.13
N ALA A 85 -22.30 -19.47 12.84
CA ALA A 85 -22.40 -20.65 13.68
C ALA A 85 -21.52 -20.50 14.94
N ASN A 86 -22.04 -20.93 16.08
CA ASN A 86 -21.30 -20.93 17.33
C ASN A 86 -20.03 -21.79 17.23
N GLY A 87 -18.96 -21.38 17.89
CA GLY A 87 -17.71 -22.13 17.95
C GLY A 87 -16.80 -21.93 16.73
N THR A 88 -17.21 -21.20 15.69
CA THR A 88 -16.34 -20.86 14.55
C THR A 88 -15.33 -19.78 14.92
N LEU A 89 -14.23 -19.71 14.17
CA LEU A 89 -13.23 -18.64 14.32
C LEU A 89 -13.77 -17.27 13.91
N ILE A 90 -14.81 -17.22 13.07
CA ILE A 90 -15.36 -15.96 12.57
C ILE A 90 -16.21 -15.29 13.66
N LYS A 91 -15.88 -14.06 14.00
CA LYS A 91 -16.57 -13.23 15.00
C LYS A 91 -17.54 -12.24 14.37
N ARG A 92 -17.22 -11.75 13.18
CA ARG A 92 -18.04 -10.79 12.43
C ARG A 92 -17.76 -10.94 10.93
N ILE A 93 -18.76 -10.67 10.11
CA ILE A 93 -18.61 -10.53 8.67
C ILE A 93 -19.12 -9.16 8.26
N THR A 94 -18.35 -8.47 7.44
CA THR A 94 -18.69 -7.16 6.85
C THR A 94 -18.62 -7.29 5.34
N GLN A 95 -19.49 -6.60 4.64
CA GLN A 95 -19.47 -6.48 3.19
C GLN A 95 -19.07 -5.06 2.82
N ILE A 96 -18.16 -4.93 1.86
CA ILE A 96 -17.71 -3.65 1.32
C ILE A 96 -17.89 -3.73 -0.19
N GLN A 97 -18.75 -2.87 -0.74
CA GLN A 97 -18.99 -2.78 -2.18
C GLN A 97 -18.14 -1.66 -2.75
N ASP A 98 -17.40 -1.96 -3.81
CA ASP A 98 -16.61 -1.00 -4.58
C ASP A 98 -16.87 -1.22 -6.08
N GLY A 99 -17.71 -0.39 -6.66
CA GLY A 99 -18.15 -0.55 -8.03
C GLY A 99 -18.70 -1.95 -8.28
N THR A 100 -18.04 -2.73 -9.16
CA THR A 100 -18.39 -4.12 -9.48
C THR A 100 -17.65 -5.15 -8.63
N LYS A 101 -16.87 -4.73 -7.64
CA LYS A 101 -16.15 -5.61 -6.72
C LYS A 101 -16.82 -5.63 -5.36
N LEU A 102 -16.96 -6.82 -4.80
CA LEU A 102 -17.48 -7.02 -3.46
C LEU A 102 -16.40 -7.67 -2.61
N GLN A 103 -16.09 -7.06 -1.47
CA GLN A 103 -15.26 -7.67 -0.44
C GLN A 103 -16.14 -8.23 0.67
N VAL A 104 -15.91 -9.47 1.02
CA VAL A 104 -16.47 -10.11 2.23
C VAL A 104 -15.33 -10.22 3.22
N VAL A 105 -15.38 -9.40 4.27
CA VAL A 105 -14.36 -9.33 5.33
C VAL A 105 -14.85 -10.11 6.55
N ALA A 106 -14.17 -11.19 6.88
CA ALA A 106 -14.44 -11.98 8.07
C ALA A 106 -13.40 -11.64 9.15
N ALA A 107 -13.84 -10.96 10.23
CA ALA A 107 -13.02 -10.75 11.42
C ALA A 107 -12.94 -12.06 12.22
N LEU A 108 -11.72 -12.47 12.60
CA LEU A 108 -11.42 -13.76 13.22
C LEU A 108 -11.12 -13.60 14.71
N GLY A 109 -11.43 -14.61 15.49
CA GLY A 109 -11.10 -14.70 16.93
C GLY A 109 -9.66 -15.15 17.19
N GLY A 110 -8.84 -15.36 16.16
CA GLY A 110 -7.48 -15.82 16.25
C GLY A 110 -6.84 -15.87 14.86
N MET A 111 -5.54 -16.13 14.82
CA MET A 111 -4.81 -16.32 13.56
C MET A 111 -5.22 -17.63 12.90
N ILE A 112 -5.10 -17.72 11.61
CA ILE A 112 -5.38 -18.92 10.81
C ILE A 112 -4.11 -19.42 10.13
N ASP A 113 -4.06 -20.72 9.88
CA ASP A 113 -3.02 -21.31 9.03
C ASP A 113 -3.23 -20.94 7.55
N VAL A 114 -2.19 -21.14 6.75
CA VAL A 114 -2.27 -20.99 5.29
C VAL A 114 -3.46 -21.79 4.76
N ILE A 115 -4.34 -21.10 4.01
CA ILE A 115 -5.46 -21.75 3.32
C ILE A 115 -4.92 -22.37 2.04
N GLU A 116 -4.82 -23.67 2.01
CA GLU A 116 -4.36 -24.40 0.84
C GLU A 116 -5.43 -24.51 -0.24
N LYS A 117 -5.00 -24.70 -1.49
CA LYS A 117 -5.90 -24.75 -2.64
C LYS A 117 -6.98 -25.83 -2.52
N ASN A 118 -6.69 -26.96 -1.86
CA ASN A 118 -7.63 -28.04 -1.60
C ASN A 118 -8.69 -27.69 -0.52
N GLN A 119 -8.50 -26.60 0.21
CA GLN A 119 -9.44 -26.08 1.22
C GLN A 119 -10.40 -25.04 0.63
N ILE A 120 -10.29 -24.74 -0.65
CA ILE A 120 -11.12 -23.79 -1.38
C ILE A 120 -11.85 -24.55 -2.49
N MET A 121 -13.19 -24.51 -2.46
CA MET A 121 -14.03 -25.20 -3.43
C MET A 121 -15.06 -24.25 -4.03
N VAL A 122 -15.27 -24.30 -5.32
CA VAL A 122 -16.40 -23.68 -5.98
C VAL A 122 -17.37 -24.79 -6.37
N LEU A 123 -18.50 -24.84 -5.69
CA LEU A 123 -19.55 -25.83 -5.93
C LEU A 123 -20.57 -25.26 -6.91
N GLU A 124 -20.91 -26.05 -7.93
CA GLU A 124 -21.94 -25.76 -8.90
C GLU A 124 -23.35 -25.77 -8.26
N PRO A 125 -24.34 -25.13 -8.88
CA PRO A 125 -25.73 -25.19 -8.44
C PRO A 125 -26.22 -26.64 -8.32
N ASN A 126 -26.96 -26.91 -7.26
CA ASN A 126 -27.57 -28.22 -7.05
C ASN A 126 -28.90 -28.05 -6.29
N GLY A 127 -30.02 -28.41 -6.92
CA GLY A 127 -31.36 -28.17 -6.38
C GLY A 127 -31.61 -26.68 -6.15
N ASP A 128 -31.99 -26.32 -4.94
CA ASP A 128 -32.28 -24.94 -4.55
C ASP A 128 -31.03 -24.10 -4.22
N ASN A 129 -29.83 -24.69 -4.34
CA ASN A 129 -28.60 -24.00 -4.03
C ASN A 129 -27.99 -23.37 -5.29
N ASP A 130 -27.61 -22.11 -5.20
CA ASP A 130 -26.82 -21.38 -6.19
C ASP A 130 -25.35 -21.78 -6.15
N TYR A 131 -24.48 -21.10 -6.91
CA TYR A 131 -23.01 -21.28 -6.81
C TYR A 131 -22.52 -20.98 -5.40
N ARG A 132 -21.61 -21.78 -4.90
CA ARG A 132 -21.07 -21.65 -3.55
C ARG A 132 -19.55 -21.66 -3.56
N LEU A 133 -18.94 -20.57 -3.13
CA LEU A 133 -17.53 -20.55 -2.75
C LEU A 133 -17.43 -21.02 -1.30
N VAL A 134 -16.75 -22.14 -1.09
CA VAL A 134 -16.55 -22.77 0.22
C VAL A 134 -15.08 -22.68 0.58
N ILE A 135 -14.80 -22.17 1.78
CA ILE A 135 -13.44 -21.97 2.29
C ILE A 135 -13.36 -22.59 3.68
N ASP A 136 -12.49 -23.59 3.82
CA ASP A 136 -12.23 -24.26 5.09
C ASP A 136 -10.88 -23.80 5.66
N PHE A 137 -10.85 -23.42 6.93
CA PHE A 137 -9.60 -22.99 7.58
C PHE A 137 -9.62 -23.33 9.07
N ALA A 138 -8.45 -23.47 9.65
CA ALA A 138 -8.27 -23.78 11.06
C ALA A 138 -7.56 -22.64 11.80
N SER A 139 -7.68 -22.62 13.12
CA SER A 139 -6.81 -21.82 13.98
C SER A 139 -5.37 -22.25 13.79
N GLY A 140 -4.48 -21.30 13.59
CA GLY A 140 -3.09 -21.53 13.29
C GLY A 140 -2.15 -20.55 13.93
N THR A 141 -0.89 -20.71 13.60
CA THR A 141 0.21 -19.87 14.10
C THR A 141 0.53 -18.67 13.18
N GLY A 142 -0.34 -18.40 12.18
CA GLY A 142 -0.19 -17.21 11.32
C GLY A 142 0.99 -17.23 10.37
N ARG A 143 1.32 -18.37 9.78
CA ARG A 143 2.35 -18.42 8.73
C ARG A 143 1.74 -18.03 7.38
N GLY A 144 2.24 -16.91 6.83
CA GLY A 144 1.85 -16.39 5.53
C GLY A 144 2.22 -17.31 4.37
N ILE A 145 1.67 -16.99 3.20
CA ILE A 145 1.85 -17.67 1.91
C ILE A 145 3.31 -17.57 1.47
N ASP A 146 4.13 -18.57 1.82
CA ASP A 146 5.38 -18.87 1.09
C ASP A 146 5.80 -20.29 1.44
N GLY A 147 5.78 -21.17 0.42
CA GLY A 147 6.17 -22.55 0.55
C GLY A 147 7.68 -22.71 0.81
N ALA A 148 8.04 -22.99 2.05
CA ALA A 148 9.30 -23.63 2.39
C ALA A 148 9.07 -24.64 3.52
N PRO A 149 9.70 -25.85 3.50
CA PRO A 149 9.38 -26.95 4.39
C PRO A 149 9.86 -26.68 5.82
N ALA A 150 8.98 -26.94 6.78
CA ALA A 150 9.29 -26.89 8.19
C ALA A 150 10.07 -28.12 8.63
N THR A 151 11.26 -27.94 9.14
CA THR A 151 11.96 -28.93 9.97
C THR A 151 11.60 -28.68 11.44
N SER A 152 11.01 -29.70 12.05
CA SER A 152 10.64 -29.69 13.46
C SER A 152 11.85 -29.69 14.39
N GLN A 153 11.85 -28.81 15.37
CA GLN A 153 12.42 -29.10 16.69
C GLN A 153 11.64 -28.37 17.78
N THR A 154 11.12 -29.18 18.69
CA THR A 154 10.42 -28.81 19.90
C THR A 154 11.38 -28.15 20.89
N LYS A 155 11.08 -26.93 21.33
CA LYS A 155 11.49 -26.48 22.66
C LYS A 155 10.47 -25.45 23.18
N THR A 156 9.82 -25.85 24.25
CA THR A 156 8.86 -25.06 25.02
C THR A 156 9.62 -23.93 25.73
N THR A 157 9.36 -22.70 25.35
CA THR A 157 9.54 -21.54 26.23
C THR A 157 8.43 -20.54 25.87
N ASN A 158 7.67 -20.12 26.87
CA ASN A 158 6.70 -19.05 26.76
C ASN A 158 7.37 -17.79 26.23
N SER A 159 7.04 -17.41 24.99
CA SER A 159 7.27 -16.07 24.49
C SER A 159 6.04 -15.65 23.69
N GLU A 160 5.46 -14.57 24.07
CA GLU A 160 4.48 -13.82 23.28
C GLU A 160 5.07 -13.61 21.88
N THR A 161 4.46 -14.20 20.87
CA THR A 161 4.84 -13.98 19.46
C THR A 161 4.31 -12.60 19.06
N THR A 162 5.09 -11.58 19.29
CA THR A 162 4.89 -10.28 18.65
C THR A 162 5.07 -10.46 17.14
N THR A 163 4.04 -10.19 16.36
CA THR A 163 4.11 -10.08 14.90
C THR A 163 5.14 -9.00 14.57
N GLN A 164 6.21 -9.39 13.88
CA GLN A 164 7.29 -8.46 13.56
C GLN A 164 6.87 -7.61 12.38
N HIS A 165 6.51 -6.33 12.61
CA HIS A 165 6.13 -5.41 11.56
C HIS A 165 7.27 -5.16 10.58
N VAL A 166 6.90 -5.06 9.30
CA VAL A 166 7.83 -4.88 8.18
C VAL A 166 7.87 -3.41 7.79
N ILE A 167 9.04 -2.79 7.92
CA ILE A 167 9.25 -1.39 7.54
C ILE A 167 10.17 -1.32 6.33
N VAL A 168 9.76 -0.63 5.28
CA VAL A 168 10.64 -0.33 4.15
C VAL A 168 11.07 1.13 4.21
N ILE A 169 12.38 1.35 4.25
CA ILE A 169 12.99 2.67 4.25
C ILE A 169 13.60 2.91 2.87
N ASP A 170 13.12 3.93 2.22
CA ASP A 170 13.66 4.42 0.96
C ASP A 170 14.70 5.52 1.23
N ALA A 171 15.90 5.33 0.73
CA ALA A 171 16.89 6.40 0.67
C ALA A 171 16.78 7.07 -0.69
N GLY A 172 16.20 8.27 -0.75
CA GLY A 172 15.98 8.99 -2.00
C GLY A 172 17.24 9.11 -2.86
N HIS A 173 17.06 9.33 -4.15
CA HIS A 173 18.16 9.48 -5.12
C HIS A 173 19.12 8.27 -5.19
N GLY A 174 20.33 8.46 -5.71
CA GLY A 174 21.37 7.42 -5.80
C GLY A 174 21.93 7.25 -7.19
N GLY A 175 23.14 6.71 -7.30
CA GLY A 175 23.84 6.50 -8.58
C GLY A 175 24.03 7.79 -9.34
N LYS A 176 23.47 7.87 -10.55
CA LYS A 176 23.51 9.04 -11.44
C LYS A 176 22.74 10.25 -10.91
N ASP A 177 21.78 10.03 -10.03
CA ASP A 177 20.98 11.08 -9.42
C ASP A 177 21.60 11.49 -8.07
N PRO A 178 22.23 12.67 -7.97
CA PRO A 178 22.84 13.13 -6.73
C PRO A 178 21.81 13.66 -5.72
N GLY A 179 20.56 13.94 -6.14
CA GLY A 179 19.65 14.82 -5.44
C GLY A 179 20.14 16.26 -5.42
N CYS A 180 19.69 17.06 -4.50
CA CYS A 180 20.18 18.40 -4.33
C CYS A 180 21.65 18.40 -3.82
N ILE A 181 22.34 19.50 -4.10
CA ILE A 181 23.75 19.69 -3.71
C ILE A 181 23.83 20.93 -2.82
N GLY A 182 24.29 20.74 -1.60
CA GLY A 182 24.47 21.81 -0.63
C GLY A 182 25.59 22.77 -1.02
N PRO A 183 25.65 23.98 -0.39
CA PRO A 183 26.64 25.00 -0.68
C PRO A 183 28.09 24.54 -0.54
N ASN A 184 28.37 23.54 0.27
CA ASN A 184 29.71 22.97 0.43
C ASN A 184 29.92 21.66 -0.35
N GLY A 185 29.08 21.38 -1.35
CA GLY A 185 29.19 20.23 -2.24
C GLY A 185 28.65 18.93 -1.66
N THR A 186 27.93 18.97 -0.55
CA THR A 186 27.30 17.79 0.05
C THR A 186 26.15 17.32 -0.82
N LYS A 187 26.15 16.05 -1.24
CA LYS A 187 25.10 15.45 -2.05
C LYS A 187 24.01 14.85 -1.16
N GLU A 188 22.76 15.09 -1.49
CA GLU A 188 21.61 14.57 -0.79
C GLU A 188 21.63 13.04 -0.67
N LYS A 189 21.86 12.33 -1.78
CA LYS A 189 21.93 10.86 -1.82
C LYS A 189 22.84 10.25 -0.76
N THR A 190 23.88 10.97 -0.35
CA THR A 190 24.85 10.52 0.67
C THR A 190 24.28 10.67 2.07
N ILE A 191 23.64 11.81 2.35
CA ILE A 191 23.01 12.09 3.64
C ILE A 191 21.86 11.11 3.91
N VAL A 192 20.93 11.00 2.95
CA VAL A 192 19.73 10.16 3.13
C VAL A 192 20.08 8.68 3.28
N LEU A 193 21.11 8.18 2.56
CA LEU A 193 21.59 6.81 2.74
C LEU A 193 22.23 6.59 4.12
N SER A 194 22.96 7.58 4.64
CA SER A 194 23.52 7.52 5.99
C SER A 194 22.43 7.42 7.05
N VAL A 195 21.42 8.30 6.96
CA VAL A 195 20.28 8.31 7.89
C VAL A 195 19.45 7.02 7.74
N ALA A 196 19.18 6.56 6.53
CA ALA A 196 18.44 5.32 6.27
C ALA A 196 19.10 4.10 6.91
N ARG A 197 20.42 3.98 6.80
CA ARG A 197 21.18 2.88 7.45
C ARG A 197 21.12 2.94 8.97
N LYS A 198 21.25 4.14 9.56
CA LYS A 198 21.13 4.33 11.01
C LYS A 198 19.72 4.00 11.49
N LEU A 199 18.68 4.45 10.75
CA LEU A 199 17.29 4.16 11.07
C LEU A 199 17.00 2.66 10.99
N LYS A 200 17.46 1.99 9.91
CA LYS A 200 17.36 0.53 9.81
C LYS A 200 17.97 -0.16 11.02
N ASN A 201 19.22 0.16 11.37
CA ASN A 201 19.90 -0.47 12.50
C ASN A 201 19.14 -0.25 13.82
N LYS A 202 18.57 0.94 14.00
CA LYS A 202 17.78 1.29 15.17
C LYS A 202 16.50 0.47 15.24
N LEU A 203 15.75 0.35 14.14
CA LEU A 203 14.51 -0.39 14.07
C LEU A 203 14.71 -1.90 14.17
N ASP A 204 15.76 -2.45 13.54
CA ASP A 204 16.12 -3.86 13.69
C ASP A 204 16.41 -4.19 15.17
N ALA A 205 17.11 -3.30 15.89
CA ALA A 205 17.38 -3.45 17.33
C ALA A 205 16.11 -3.32 18.19
N SER A 206 15.07 -2.64 17.69
CA SER A 206 13.75 -2.54 18.34
C SER A 206 12.81 -3.69 17.97
N GLY A 207 13.24 -4.67 17.16
CA GLY A 207 12.46 -5.85 16.81
C GLY A 207 11.66 -5.76 15.50
N TYR A 208 11.75 -4.67 14.76
CA TYR A 208 11.15 -4.54 13.44
C TYR A 208 11.91 -5.34 12.38
N LYS A 209 11.23 -5.76 11.33
CA LYS A 209 11.85 -6.32 10.13
C LYS A 209 12.05 -5.22 9.10
N THR A 210 13.28 -4.73 8.95
CA THR A 210 13.51 -3.53 8.16
C THR A 210 14.27 -3.80 6.87
N TYR A 211 13.81 -3.22 5.77
CA TYR A 211 14.46 -3.27 4.47
C TYR A 211 14.80 -1.88 3.96
N LEU A 212 15.93 -1.76 3.27
CA LEU A 212 16.27 -0.56 2.50
C LEU A 212 15.94 -0.78 1.03
N THR A 213 15.46 0.24 0.33
CA THR A 213 15.31 0.19 -1.13
C THR A 213 16.66 0.08 -1.82
N ARG A 214 17.69 0.76 -1.31
CA ARG A 214 19.08 0.63 -1.74
C ARG A 214 20.04 0.60 -0.55
N THR A 215 21.06 -0.22 -0.66
CA THR A 215 22.11 -0.36 0.36
C THR A 215 23.42 0.33 -0.04
N GLY A 216 23.55 0.78 -1.29
CA GLY A 216 24.70 1.43 -1.88
C GLY A 216 24.32 2.68 -2.65
N ASP A 217 25.29 3.24 -3.37
CA ASP A 217 25.09 4.37 -4.27
C ASP A 217 24.54 3.87 -5.63
N THR A 218 23.30 3.36 -5.62
CA THR A 218 22.60 2.79 -6.77
C THR A 218 21.40 3.64 -7.11
N TYR A 219 21.16 3.91 -8.39
CA TYR A 219 19.94 4.54 -8.87
C TYR A 219 18.80 3.51 -8.91
N LEU A 220 17.63 3.92 -8.44
CA LEU A 220 16.36 3.19 -8.57
C LEU A 220 15.30 4.15 -9.07
N LYS A 221 14.44 3.69 -9.98
CA LYS A 221 13.27 4.44 -10.40
C LYS A 221 12.25 4.59 -9.27
N LEU A 222 11.40 5.60 -9.35
CA LEU A 222 10.41 5.89 -8.30
C LEU A 222 9.39 4.75 -8.12
N ASP A 223 8.93 4.15 -9.23
CA ASP A 223 8.03 3.01 -9.21
C ASP A 223 8.68 1.73 -8.66
N GLU A 224 9.98 1.52 -8.90
CA GLU A 224 10.73 0.39 -8.33
C GLU A 224 10.82 0.49 -6.79
N ARG A 225 10.94 1.70 -6.23
CA ARG A 225 10.99 1.95 -4.78
C ARG A 225 9.66 1.58 -4.13
N ALA A 226 8.54 2.06 -4.68
CA ALA A 226 7.20 1.71 -4.24
C ALA A 226 6.94 0.18 -4.35
N ALA A 227 7.33 -0.42 -5.48
CA ALA A 227 7.17 -1.86 -5.70
C ALA A 227 7.98 -2.73 -4.71
N ILE A 228 9.13 -2.24 -4.22
CA ILE A 228 9.88 -2.94 -3.16
C ILE A 228 9.06 -3.01 -1.87
N ALA A 229 8.37 -1.93 -1.47
CA ALA A 229 7.52 -1.94 -0.30
C ALA A 229 6.38 -2.95 -0.43
N GLU A 230 5.69 -2.95 -1.58
CA GLU A 230 4.61 -3.90 -1.88
C GLU A 230 5.11 -5.35 -1.90
N LYS A 231 6.21 -5.61 -2.59
CA LYS A 231 6.82 -6.96 -2.66
C LYS A 231 7.29 -7.49 -1.30
N ARG A 232 7.67 -6.61 -0.39
CA ARG A 232 8.06 -6.95 0.98
C ARG A 232 6.88 -7.08 1.91
N HIS A 233 5.66 -6.80 1.43
CA HIS A 233 4.45 -6.71 2.28
C HIS A 233 4.70 -5.80 3.48
N ALA A 234 5.21 -4.60 3.19
CA ALA A 234 5.53 -3.66 4.23
C ALA A 234 4.26 -3.11 4.90
N ASP A 235 4.32 -2.95 6.21
CA ASP A 235 3.27 -2.29 6.99
C ASP A 235 3.42 -0.76 6.93
N LEU A 236 4.65 -0.29 6.66
CA LEU A 236 4.95 1.14 6.51
C LEU A 236 6.09 1.38 5.52
N PHE A 237 5.94 2.41 4.68
CA PHE A 237 6.96 2.88 3.73
C PHE A 237 7.41 4.30 4.08
N ILE A 238 8.72 4.51 4.26
CA ILE A 238 9.30 5.80 4.63
C ILE A 238 10.35 6.19 3.61
N SER A 239 10.09 7.25 2.83
CA SER A 239 11.07 7.83 1.91
C SER A 239 11.78 9.01 2.58
N LEU A 240 13.11 8.98 2.59
CA LEU A 240 13.96 9.98 3.22
C LEU A 240 14.61 10.87 2.18
N HIS A 241 14.45 12.18 2.34
CA HIS A 241 14.98 13.24 1.48
C HIS A 241 15.61 14.36 2.31
N ALA A 242 16.31 15.27 1.65
CA ALA A 242 16.88 16.47 2.26
C ALA A 242 16.75 17.65 1.30
N ASN A 243 15.68 18.39 1.46
CA ASN A 243 15.15 19.40 0.55
C ASN A 243 16.16 20.48 0.10
N ALA A 244 15.85 21.13 -1.00
CA ALA A 244 16.48 22.36 -1.41
C ALA A 244 15.44 23.45 -1.68
N ASN A 245 15.70 24.66 -1.23
CA ASN A 245 14.84 25.82 -1.49
C ASN A 245 15.67 26.92 -2.15
N PRO A 246 15.14 27.66 -3.15
CA PRO A 246 15.80 28.82 -3.72
C PRO A 246 16.18 29.85 -2.66
N SER A 247 15.33 30.06 -1.66
CA SER A 247 15.69 30.83 -0.46
C SER A 247 16.55 29.98 0.48
N ARG A 248 17.80 30.36 0.61
CA ARG A 248 18.76 29.65 1.48
C ARG A 248 18.52 29.86 2.98
N ASP A 249 17.55 30.68 3.35
CA ASP A 249 17.16 30.90 4.74
C ASP A 249 16.11 29.89 5.23
N VAL A 250 15.43 29.21 4.29
CA VAL A 250 14.49 28.15 4.62
C VAL A 250 15.22 26.99 5.28
N LYS A 251 14.66 26.48 6.38
CA LYS A 251 15.23 25.40 7.18
C LYS A 251 14.12 24.58 7.84
N GLY A 252 14.50 23.43 8.38
CA GLY A 252 13.66 22.57 9.16
C GLY A 252 13.05 21.43 8.35
N PHE A 253 12.55 20.44 9.07
CA PHE A 253 11.91 19.28 8.47
C PHE A 253 10.51 19.58 7.95
N SER A 254 10.04 18.79 7.00
CA SER A 254 8.65 18.71 6.57
C SER A 254 8.31 17.25 6.19
N ILE A 255 7.04 16.89 6.22
CA ILE A 255 6.58 15.52 5.95
C ILE A 255 5.46 15.60 4.92
N TYR A 256 5.47 14.68 3.96
CA TYR A 256 4.50 14.66 2.87
C TYR A 256 3.82 13.31 2.76
N THR A 257 2.52 13.33 2.51
CA THR A 257 1.72 12.16 2.16
C THR A 257 1.21 12.27 0.73
N LEU A 258 0.81 11.14 0.15
CA LEU A 258 0.28 11.10 -1.21
C LEU A 258 -1.09 11.76 -1.29
N SER A 259 -1.27 12.64 -2.26
CA SER A 259 -2.58 13.16 -2.68
C SER A 259 -2.55 13.52 -4.16
N GLU A 260 -3.69 13.49 -4.84
CA GLU A 260 -3.80 13.96 -6.22
C GLU A 260 -3.59 15.47 -6.35
N LYS A 261 -3.91 16.23 -5.29
CA LYS A 261 -3.75 17.68 -5.23
C LYS A 261 -2.77 18.04 -4.14
N ALA A 262 -1.85 18.94 -4.45
CA ALA A 262 -0.94 19.47 -3.47
C ALA A 262 -1.66 20.40 -2.48
N SER A 263 -1.19 20.41 -1.23
CA SER A 263 -1.70 21.29 -0.17
C SER A 263 -1.38 22.76 -0.41
N ASP A 264 -0.28 23.03 -1.08
CA ASP A 264 0.21 24.35 -1.42
C ASP A 264 1.17 24.32 -2.62
N GLU A 265 1.54 25.50 -3.14
CA GLU A 265 2.40 25.63 -4.31
C GLU A 265 3.82 25.10 -4.05
N GLU A 266 4.34 25.21 -2.84
CA GLU A 266 5.67 24.70 -2.48
C GLU A 266 5.69 23.18 -2.50
N ALA A 267 4.66 22.52 -1.94
CA ALA A 267 4.49 21.08 -2.00
C ALA A 267 4.36 20.57 -3.44
N GLN A 268 3.64 21.31 -4.32
CA GLN A 268 3.56 20.96 -5.74
C GLN A 268 4.91 21.04 -6.43
N LYS A 269 5.65 22.14 -6.22
CA LYS A 269 6.98 22.32 -6.81
C LYS A 269 7.98 21.25 -6.37
N LEU A 270 7.90 20.87 -5.10
CA LEU A 270 8.73 19.79 -4.57
C LEU A 270 8.37 18.45 -5.24
N ALA A 271 7.08 18.10 -5.30
CA ALA A 271 6.65 16.87 -5.97
C ALA A 271 7.05 16.84 -7.45
N ASP A 272 6.95 17.97 -8.15
CA ASP A 272 7.38 18.08 -9.56
C ASP A 272 8.89 17.87 -9.70
N SER A 273 9.69 18.40 -8.76
CA SER A 273 11.14 18.20 -8.72
C SER A 273 11.51 16.75 -8.47
N GLU A 274 10.93 16.13 -7.44
CA GLU A 274 11.20 14.72 -7.09
C GLU A 274 10.74 13.76 -8.20
N ASN A 275 9.57 14.01 -8.78
CA ASN A 275 9.05 13.21 -9.88
C ASN A 275 9.87 13.35 -11.17
N ALA A 276 10.66 14.43 -11.31
CA ALA A 276 11.53 14.63 -12.46
C ALA A 276 12.78 13.73 -12.43
N ALA A 277 13.12 13.12 -11.31
CA ALA A 277 14.25 12.20 -11.18
C ALA A 277 14.20 11.04 -12.19
N ASP A 278 13.01 10.55 -12.55
CA ASP A 278 12.82 9.51 -13.56
C ASP A 278 12.96 10.01 -15.01
N LYS A 279 12.95 11.34 -15.22
CA LYS A 279 13.13 11.95 -16.56
C LYS A 279 14.59 12.09 -16.98
N ILE A 280 15.52 11.83 -16.07
CA ILE A 280 16.96 11.87 -16.33
C ILE A 280 17.38 10.59 -17.06
N GLU A 281 17.05 10.54 -18.35
CA GLU A 281 17.34 9.48 -19.33
C GLU A 281 16.68 8.12 -19.15
N VAL A 282 15.79 7.81 -20.07
CA VAL A 282 15.83 6.55 -20.82
C VAL A 282 15.26 6.78 -22.22
N ASP A 283 16.09 6.87 -23.21
CA ASP A 283 15.76 6.51 -24.58
C ASP A 283 15.36 5.02 -24.58
N GLY A 284 14.08 4.73 -24.82
CA GLY A 284 13.64 3.41 -25.20
C GLY A 284 12.65 2.62 -24.34
N PHE A 285 12.02 3.16 -23.29
CA PHE A 285 11.06 2.39 -22.48
C PHE A 285 9.71 3.08 -22.24
N GLU A 286 8.96 3.35 -23.30
CA GLU A 286 7.58 3.90 -23.21
C GLU A 286 6.48 2.84 -23.11
N LYS A 287 6.69 1.62 -22.65
CA LYS A 287 5.65 0.59 -22.84
C LYS A 287 5.15 -0.22 -21.63
N PHE A 288 5.59 0.04 -20.41
CA PHE A 288 5.18 -0.82 -19.28
C PHE A 288 4.38 -0.16 -18.13
N SER A 289 4.02 1.11 -18.19
CA SER A 289 3.47 1.80 -17.01
C SER A 289 1.95 2.03 -17.00
N LYS A 290 1.18 1.55 -17.98
CA LYS A 290 -0.27 1.86 -18.06
C LYS A 290 -1.19 0.84 -17.40
N ASP A 291 -0.81 -0.41 -17.22
CA ASP A 291 -1.74 -1.48 -16.84
C ASP A 291 -1.78 -1.82 -15.34
N ILE A 292 -0.85 -1.31 -14.55
CA ILE A 292 -0.83 -1.56 -13.09
C ILE A 292 -1.61 -0.50 -12.28
N ARG A 293 -1.99 0.62 -12.90
CA ARG A 293 -2.61 1.78 -12.22
C ARG A 293 -4.11 1.73 -12.00
N VAL A 294 -4.82 0.72 -12.47
CA VAL A 294 -6.30 0.76 -12.54
C VAL A 294 -7.02 0.03 -11.41
N ALA A 295 -6.33 -0.57 -10.45
CA ALA A 295 -6.99 -1.48 -9.52
C ALA A 295 -6.91 -1.17 -8.01
N LEU A 296 -6.55 0.03 -7.61
CA LEU A 296 -6.79 0.43 -6.22
C LEU A 296 -8.21 0.98 -6.12
N SER A 297 -9.08 0.30 -5.37
CA SER A 297 -10.40 0.82 -5.09
C SER A 297 -10.28 2.17 -4.35
N SER A 298 -11.17 3.10 -4.62
CA SER A 298 -11.18 4.41 -3.94
C SER A 298 -11.15 4.28 -2.41
N LEU A 299 -11.79 3.25 -1.87
CA LEU A 299 -11.80 2.95 -0.42
C LEU A 299 -10.43 2.50 0.10
N GLN A 300 -9.70 1.67 -0.65
CA GLN A 300 -8.34 1.26 -0.27
C GLN A 300 -7.38 2.44 -0.32
N GLN A 301 -7.52 3.32 -1.31
CA GLN A 301 -6.76 4.57 -1.39
C GLN A 301 -7.06 5.49 -0.22
N HIS A 302 -8.33 5.61 0.19
CA HIS A 302 -8.71 6.40 1.36
C HIS A 302 -8.12 5.82 2.65
N ALA A 303 -8.21 4.52 2.87
CA ALA A 303 -7.63 3.87 4.05
C ALA A 303 -6.10 4.04 4.10
N VAL A 304 -5.41 3.83 2.98
CA VAL A 304 -3.95 4.06 2.88
C VAL A 304 -3.60 5.52 3.14
N ALA A 305 -4.41 6.47 2.65
CA ALA A 305 -4.20 7.89 2.87
C ALA A 305 -4.40 8.28 4.35
N GLU A 306 -5.45 7.78 5.00
CA GLU A 306 -5.71 8.01 6.44
C GLU A 306 -4.57 7.47 7.30
N LEU A 307 -4.13 6.23 7.08
CA LEU A 307 -3.01 5.61 7.78
C LEU A 307 -1.69 6.35 7.53
N SER A 308 -1.46 6.81 6.30
CA SER A 308 -0.29 7.62 5.95
C SER A 308 -0.28 8.95 6.68
N GLU A 309 -1.43 9.60 6.76
CA GLU A 309 -1.58 10.89 7.45
C GLU A 309 -1.43 10.74 8.96
N GLU A 310 -1.97 9.67 9.54
CA GLU A 310 -1.79 9.35 10.96
C GLU A 310 -0.31 9.17 11.30
N TYR A 311 0.41 8.36 10.53
CA TYR A 311 1.86 8.20 10.70
C TYR A 311 2.60 9.53 10.56
N ALA A 312 2.32 10.30 9.50
CA ALA A 312 2.98 11.58 9.23
C ALA A 312 2.79 12.57 10.40
N ASN A 313 1.56 12.67 10.93
CA ASN A 313 1.25 13.51 12.08
C ASN A 313 1.96 13.03 13.36
N GLY A 314 2.04 11.72 13.60
CA GLY A 314 2.80 11.11 14.68
C GLY A 314 4.30 11.43 14.57
N CYS A 315 4.86 11.32 13.38
CA CYS A 315 6.26 11.63 13.09
C CYS A 315 6.57 13.11 13.30
N ALA A 316 5.72 14.03 12.82
CA ALA A 316 5.88 15.46 13.05
C ALA A 316 5.90 15.79 14.55
N LYS A 317 4.99 15.21 15.33
CA LYS A 317 4.97 15.38 16.80
C LYS A 317 6.26 14.86 17.44
N ALA A 318 6.79 13.72 17.01
CA ALA A 318 8.02 13.14 17.53
C ALA A 318 9.25 14.00 17.19
N MET A 319 9.33 14.52 15.96
CA MET A 319 10.38 15.43 15.51
C MET A 319 10.39 16.73 16.31
N ASN A 320 9.21 17.33 16.52
CA ASN A 320 9.06 18.54 17.33
C ASN A 320 9.44 18.30 18.80
N ARG A 321 9.04 17.18 19.40
CA ARG A 321 9.44 16.80 20.75
C ARG A 321 10.93 16.59 20.89
N ALA A 322 11.60 16.14 19.84
CA ALA A 322 13.04 16.03 19.78
C ALA A 322 13.75 17.37 19.53
N SER A 323 13.01 18.47 19.43
CA SER A 323 13.56 19.80 19.13
C SER A 323 14.33 19.82 17.79
N VAL A 324 13.78 19.14 16.78
CA VAL A 324 14.20 19.31 15.38
C VAL A 324 13.44 20.52 14.83
N ASP A 325 14.16 21.46 14.20
CA ASP A 325 13.52 22.63 13.60
C ASP A 325 12.51 22.18 12.54
N GLN A 326 11.31 22.73 12.58
CA GLN A 326 10.27 22.51 11.58
C GLN A 326 10.31 23.62 10.53
N GLN A 327 10.09 23.30 9.28
CA GLN A 327 9.87 24.28 8.22
C GLN A 327 8.66 25.14 8.55
N PRO A 328 8.68 26.46 8.24
CA PRO A 328 7.52 27.33 8.46
C PRO A 328 6.25 26.81 7.78
N GLY A 329 5.12 26.90 8.47
CA GLY A 329 3.82 26.41 8.03
C GLY A 329 3.49 25.01 8.60
N PRO A 330 2.55 24.27 7.96
CA PRO A 330 2.17 22.93 8.40
C PRO A 330 3.37 21.96 8.31
N ALA A 331 3.56 21.13 9.34
CA ALA A 331 4.59 20.10 9.34
C ALA A 331 4.25 18.97 8.37
N VAL A 332 2.98 18.63 8.24
CA VAL A 332 2.47 17.62 7.31
C VAL A 332 1.75 18.32 6.16
N ARG A 333 2.09 17.94 4.95
CA ARG A 333 1.58 18.45 3.68
C ARG A 333 1.25 17.30 2.75
N HIS A 334 0.60 17.57 1.64
CA HIS A 334 0.25 16.55 0.65
C HIS A 334 0.66 16.99 -0.75
N ALA A 335 1.08 16.04 -1.59
CA ALA A 335 1.33 16.30 -3.01
C ALA A 335 1.40 14.97 -3.81
N PRO A 336 1.37 15.02 -5.15
CA PRO A 336 1.35 13.83 -6.01
C PRO A 336 2.74 13.20 -6.19
N PHE A 337 3.38 12.81 -5.09
CA PHE A 337 4.67 12.14 -5.11
C PHE A 337 4.59 10.75 -5.73
N ALA A 338 5.32 10.52 -6.81
CA ALA A 338 5.32 9.25 -7.52
C ALA A 338 5.86 8.10 -6.66
N VAL A 339 6.87 8.36 -5.82
CA VAL A 339 7.48 7.37 -4.93
C VAL A 339 6.51 6.83 -3.87
N LEU A 340 5.48 7.59 -3.52
CA LEU A 340 4.46 7.19 -2.55
C LEU A 340 3.24 6.47 -3.18
N ARG A 341 3.24 6.25 -4.50
CA ARG A 341 2.14 5.55 -5.19
C ARG A 341 2.22 4.04 -4.95
N SER A 342 1.74 3.63 -3.79
CA SER A 342 1.76 2.26 -3.29
C SER A 342 0.46 1.92 -2.56
N THR A 343 0.21 0.63 -2.38
CA THR A 343 -0.85 0.11 -1.50
C THR A 343 -0.43 0.10 -0.02
N VAL A 344 0.81 0.45 0.26
CA VAL A 344 1.39 0.50 1.60
C VAL A 344 1.27 1.92 2.15
N PRO A 345 0.80 2.12 3.39
CA PRO A 345 0.84 3.42 4.05
C PRO A 345 2.26 3.98 4.05
N GLY A 346 2.42 5.27 3.75
CA GLY A 346 3.76 5.82 3.68
C GLY A 346 3.84 7.33 3.68
N ALA A 347 5.05 7.83 4.00
CA ALA A 347 5.35 9.24 3.99
C ALA A 347 6.75 9.52 3.42
N LEU A 348 6.91 10.69 2.79
CA LEU A 348 8.18 11.25 2.43
C LEU A 348 8.57 12.26 3.52
N ILE A 349 9.76 12.09 4.08
CA ILE A 349 10.30 12.93 5.14
C ILE A 349 11.47 13.73 4.59
N GLU A 350 11.29 15.04 4.52
CA GLU A 350 12.37 15.99 4.32
C GLU A 350 13.06 16.22 5.67
N LEU A 351 14.27 15.74 5.80
CA LEU A 351 15.05 15.78 7.04
C LEU A 351 15.54 17.19 7.44
N GLY A 352 15.49 18.12 6.51
CA GLY A 352 15.93 19.50 6.58
C GLY A 352 16.28 20.02 5.20
N HIS A 353 16.81 21.25 5.09
CA HIS A 353 17.14 21.90 3.83
C HIS A 353 18.65 21.90 3.56
N LEU A 354 19.10 21.05 2.66
CA LEU A 354 20.52 20.94 2.30
C LEU A 354 21.05 22.23 1.64
N SER A 355 20.16 23.03 1.02
CA SER A 355 20.49 24.37 0.48
C SER A 355 20.86 25.41 1.54
N ASN A 356 20.46 25.21 2.80
CA ASN A 356 20.81 26.06 3.91
C ASN A 356 22.17 25.64 4.52
N LYS A 357 23.13 26.57 4.54
CA LYS A 357 24.50 26.27 5.00
C LYS A 357 24.60 25.75 6.42
N LYS A 358 23.69 26.18 7.33
CA LYS A 358 23.68 25.73 8.73
C LYS A 358 23.12 24.31 8.81
N GLU A 359 22.03 24.03 8.08
CA GLU A 359 21.44 22.70 8.02
C GLU A 359 22.31 21.69 7.30
N GLU A 360 22.98 22.08 6.21
CA GLU A 360 23.97 21.22 5.57
C GLU A 360 25.02 20.72 6.58
N LYS A 361 25.49 21.62 7.48
CA LYS A 361 26.42 21.22 8.55
C LYS A 361 25.77 20.27 9.57
N LEU A 362 24.51 20.54 9.97
CA LEU A 362 23.75 19.68 10.87
C LEU A 362 23.49 18.30 10.27
N LEU A 363 22.98 18.24 9.03
CA LEU A 363 22.67 16.99 8.33
C LEU A 363 23.91 16.09 8.13
N LYS A 364 25.11 16.67 8.12
CA LYS A 364 26.39 15.93 8.09
C LYS A 364 26.82 15.43 9.47
N SER A 365 26.31 15.97 10.55
CA SER A 365 26.75 15.58 11.89
C SER A 365 26.04 14.31 12.36
N ASP A 366 26.81 13.40 12.94
CA ASP A 366 26.28 12.15 13.52
C ASP A 366 25.26 12.41 14.63
N ASP A 367 25.49 13.39 15.47
CA ASP A 367 24.58 13.74 16.58
C ASP A 367 23.22 14.16 16.06
N HIS A 368 23.17 15.01 15.02
CA HIS A 368 21.93 15.45 14.43
C HIS A 368 21.23 14.32 13.67
N GLN A 369 21.97 13.50 12.91
CA GLN A 369 21.40 12.33 12.25
C GLN A 369 20.83 11.35 13.27
N ASN A 370 21.51 11.11 14.39
CA ASN A 370 21.01 10.26 15.47
C ASN A 370 19.77 10.87 16.15
N LYS A 371 19.69 12.19 16.27
CA LYS A 371 18.49 12.89 16.76
C LYS A 371 17.30 12.64 15.85
N LEU A 372 17.46 12.81 14.52
CA LEU A 372 16.45 12.52 13.50
C LEU A 372 16.01 11.05 13.55
N VAL A 373 16.97 10.12 13.54
CA VAL A 373 16.72 8.67 13.61
C VAL A 373 15.93 8.29 14.85
N ASN A 374 16.31 8.82 16.02
CA ASN A 374 15.59 8.53 17.25
C ASN A 374 14.16 9.08 17.26
N ALA A 375 13.93 10.25 16.67
CA ALA A 375 12.60 10.83 16.55
C ALA A 375 11.71 10.02 15.60
N ILE A 376 12.23 9.63 14.43
CA ILE A 376 11.51 8.80 13.46
C ILE A 376 11.23 7.41 14.06
N ALA A 377 12.21 6.77 14.69
CA ALA A 377 12.00 5.47 15.34
C ALA A 377 10.90 5.53 16.41
N LYS A 378 10.92 6.55 17.28
CA LYS A 378 9.86 6.75 18.28
C LYS A 378 8.49 6.97 17.68
N SER A 379 8.38 7.57 16.48
CA SER A 379 7.09 7.72 15.81
C SER A 379 6.57 6.39 15.29
N ILE A 380 7.47 5.50 14.86
CA ILE A 380 7.13 4.15 14.42
C ILE A 380 6.70 3.29 15.62
N ASP A 381 7.43 3.37 16.75
CA ASP A 381 7.07 2.68 17.99
C ASP A 381 5.69 3.12 18.56
N ALA A 382 5.25 4.34 18.22
CA ALA A 382 3.97 4.90 18.65
C ALA A 382 2.86 4.78 17.60
N TYR A 383 3.17 4.26 16.41
CA TYR A 383 2.20 4.08 15.32
C TYR A 383 1.42 2.80 15.55
N ASP A 384 0.10 2.90 15.44
CA ASP A 384 -0.77 1.73 15.59
C ASP A 384 -0.82 0.98 14.25
N PHE A 385 -0.17 -0.17 14.19
CA PHE A 385 -0.19 -1.05 13.01
C PHE A 385 -1.41 -1.96 12.96
N ASP A 386 -2.24 -1.97 14.00
CA ASP A 386 -3.35 -2.92 14.17
C ASP A 386 -4.74 -2.30 13.86
N VAL A 387 -4.78 -1.12 13.22
CA VAL A 387 -6.03 -0.41 12.89
C VAL A 387 -6.74 -0.98 11.66
#